data_b841d054b0cb24baea5b2027def92ee4
#
_entry.id   b841d054b0cb24baea5b2027def92ee4
#
_cell.length_a   1.000
_cell.length_b   1.000
_cell.length_c   1.000
_cell.angle_alpha   90.00
_cell.angle_beta   90.00
_cell.angle_gamma   90.00
#
_symmetry.space_group_name_H-M   'P 1'
#
loop_
_entity.id
_entity.type
_entity.pdbx_description
1 polymer ?
#
loop_
_entity_poly.entity_id
_entity_poly.type
_entity_poly.pdbx_seq_one_letter_code
_entity_poly.pdbx_strand_id
1 'polypeptide(L)'
;MLSLRHCPKSARSALCSRPPGVPKPRISYPSLQRSLSTQSTEDYDVVIIGGGPAGLALAAGLGTNAITSRLKVALIEASSLGKVRNWMEAPGQYSNRVSSLTNESVAFIQSTGSWEYVDTSRVCPLEAMQVWDGISDARIHFSPSDLARLPTTGAIPDSMAIMTENLNLQRGLLKRLDSVPNVKLLDTTKVEDIQNDAGENNSWPIVHTSTGQSLRSRLLIGADGFNSPVRKFAGIESSGWAYDTHAVVATLFHPYRDKHATLAHLEQPNSTAFQRFLTTGPIACLPLTSTASSLVWSTTPLIASTLKAAPPATLAIFINAAFRLPNAALQNLYSILLSAHQKETPLSPEAARAEVQQAEIAYSVLPHDARASADIDSLTKGVLPEGSNLLPPLVIGIQDKSIAGFPLKYSHAETYIGTGRGARTVLVGDAAHTVHPLAGQGLNMGLSDIRELVACLGNAISTGSDIGSYTALLPYMRARYMSNQSLLLATDSLHKVYGTDAAPIVWARSTGLEIINELSAIKGALMGVAGASPGNVGTSWWNAAATGIEGLAGAGDVLRAVGGGLKDAITKTGSNIVQGGVNALKNSRR
;
A
#
# COMPACT_ATOMS: atom_id res chain seq x y z
N MET A 1 -7.89 -62.14 -6.15
CA MET A 1 -6.89 -63.12 -6.56
C MET A 1 -5.59 -62.65 -5.93
N LEU A 2 -5.24 -63.17 -4.73
CA LEU A 2 -4.30 -64.25 -4.49
C LEU A 2 -2.89 -63.90 -5.00
N SER A 3 -1.80 -63.81 -4.22
CA SER A 3 -1.38 -64.81 -3.24
C SER A 3 -0.22 -64.29 -2.38
N LEU A 4 -0.27 -64.60 -1.10
CA LEU A 4 0.81 -64.72 -0.11
C LEU A 4 1.85 -65.79 -0.51
N ARG A 5 3.11 -65.65 -0.09
CA ARG A 5 4.01 -66.70 0.42
C ARG A 5 5.23 -66.06 1.10
N HIS A 6 5.38 -66.16 2.40
CA HIS A 6 5.93 -67.22 3.25
C HIS A 6 7.45 -67.13 3.41
N CYS A 7 7.82 -66.91 4.67
CA CYS A 7 9.10 -67.12 5.32
C CYS A 7 9.54 -68.60 5.34
N PRO A 8 10.82 -68.97 5.58
CA PRO A 8 11.08 -69.69 6.80
C PRO A 8 12.38 -69.30 7.57
N LYS A 9 12.30 -69.52 8.88
CA LYS A 9 13.37 -69.56 9.86
C LYS A 9 14.23 -70.86 9.75
N SER A 10 15.53 -70.76 10.11
CA SER A 10 16.22 -71.71 11.01
C SER A 10 17.70 -71.34 11.05
N ALA A 11 18.22 -70.97 12.12
CA ALA A 11 19.02 -71.56 13.19
C ALA A 11 20.26 -72.38 12.72
N ARG A 12 21.46 -71.93 13.13
CA ARG A 12 22.37 -72.71 13.98
C ARG A 12 23.65 -71.96 14.32
N SER A 13 23.99 -72.06 15.58
CA SER A 13 25.17 -71.65 16.28
C SER A 13 26.47 -72.24 15.72
N ALA A 14 27.55 -71.45 15.70
CA ALA A 14 28.91 -71.99 15.80
C ALA A 14 29.77 -71.01 16.64
N LEU A 15 30.23 -71.54 17.77
CA LEU A 15 31.30 -70.97 18.59
C LEU A 15 32.59 -70.92 17.76
N CYS A 16 33.28 -69.77 17.80
CA CYS A 16 34.71 -69.77 17.58
C CYS A 16 35.40 -68.68 18.40
N SER A 17 36.41 -69.07 19.10
CA SER A 17 37.29 -68.48 20.04
C SER A 17 37.88 -67.11 19.64
N ARG A 18 38.04 -66.23 20.69
CA ARG A 18 38.77 -64.96 20.63
C ARG A 18 40.29 -65.19 20.72
N PRO A 19 41.13 -64.48 19.97
CA PRO A 19 42.51 -64.19 20.30
C PRO A 19 42.61 -62.88 21.13
N PRO A 20 43.70 -62.69 21.94
CA PRO A 20 43.81 -61.64 22.92
C PRO A 20 44.41 -60.33 22.36
N GLY A 21 43.89 -59.25 22.86
CA GLY A 21 44.59 -58.04 23.18
C GLY A 21 45.14 -57.12 22.05
N VAL A 22 44.30 -56.18 21.56
CA VAL A 22 44.80 -54.94 20.96
C VAL A 22 44.14 -53.78 21.73
N PRO A 23 44.92 -52.84 22.34
CA PRO A 23 44.32 -51.69 23.01
C PRO A 23 43.67 -50.73 22.00
N LYS A 24 42.42 -50.42 22.24
CA LYS A 24 41.70 -49.37 21.46
C LYS A 24 42.33 -48.00 21.77
N PRO A 25 42.60 -47.16 20.75
CA PRO A 25 42.98 -45.80 21.00
C PRO A 25 41.77 -45.05 21.62
N ARG A 26 41.97 -44.42 22.76
CA ARG A 26 41.06 -43.44 23.34
C ARG A 26 41.01 -42.22 22.42
N ILE A 27 39.98 -42.13 21.59
CA ILE A 27 39.64 -40.90 20.93
C ILE A 27 39.05 -40.00 22.01
N SER A 28 39.83 -39.06 22.51
CA SER A 28 39.34 -37.93 23.29
C SER A 28 38.61 -36.99 22.33
N TYR A 29 37.30 -37.00 22.37
CA TYR A 29 36.53 -35.92 21.76
C TYR A 29 36.85 -34.65 22.56
N PRO A 30 37.30 -33.55 21.91
CA PRO A 30 37.34 -32.28 22.59
C PRO A 30 35.88 -31.93 22.93
N SER A 31 35.58 -31.82 24.20
CA SER A 31 34.37 -31.21 24.68
C SER A 31 34.36 -29.79 24.13
N LEU A 32 33.61 -29.54 23.07
CA LEU A 32 33.16 -28.20 22.70
C LEU A 32 32.29 -27.74 23.88
N GLN A 33 32.94 -27.25 24.94
CA GLN A 33 32.29 -26.30 25.82
C GLN A 33 32.00 -25.07 24.96
N ARG A 34 30.81 -25.05 24.34
CA ARG A 34 30.18 -23.78 24.02
C ARG A 34 30.17 -23.02 25.35
N SER A 35 31.05 -22.04 25.47
CA SER A 35 30.89 -21.01 26.47
C SER A 35 29.53 -20.37 26.19
N LEU A 36 28.54 -20.77 26.97
CA LEU A 36 27.34 -19.99 27.17
C LEU A 36 27.83 -18.69 27.81
N SER A 37 28.21 -17.71 26.98
CA SER A 37 28.23 -16.33 27.43
C SER A 37 26.80 -16.11 27.93
N THR A 38 26.65 -15.86 29.21
CA THR A 38 25.39 -15.37 29.76
C THR A 38 25.15 -14.02 29.10
N GLN A 39 24.54 -14.06 27.91
CA GLN A 39 24.08 -12.85 27.23
C GLN A 39 23.03 -12.25 28.17
N SER A 40 23.32 -11.08 28.72
CA SER A 40 22.39 -10.37 29.56
C SER A 40 21.16 -9.99 28.71
N THR A 41 20.03 -10.60 29.05
CA THR A 41 18.75 -10.24 28.44
C THR A 41 18.33 -8.88 28.98
N GLU A 42 18.08 -7.92 28.10
CA GLU A 42 17.63 -6.58 28.47
C GLU A 42 16.11 -6.50 28.38
N ASP A 43 15.45 -6.05 29.45
CA ASP A 43 13.99 -5.92 29.53
C ASP A 43 13.52 -4.60 28.92
N TYR A 44 12.44 -4.70 28.11
CA TYR A 44 11.72 -3.60 27.50
C TYR A 44 10.21 -3.74 27.73
N ASP A 45 9.51 -2.62 27.84
CA ASP A 45 8.06 -2.62 27.82
C ASP A 45 7.55 -2.94 26.42
N VAL A 46 8.17 -2.34 25.39
CA VAL A 46 7.80 -2.53 23.99
C VAL A 46 9.05 -2.78 23.15
N VAL A 47 9.01 -3.82 22.33
CA VAL A 47 9.98 -4.03 21.23
C VAL A 47 9.25 -3.95 19.91
N ILE A 48 9.68 -3.04 19.04
CA ILE A 48 9.14 -2.84 17.68
C ILE A 48 10.15 -3.43 16.70
N ILE A 49 9.69 -4.30 15.81
CA ILE A 49 10.50 -4.84 14.71
C ILE A 49 10.08 -4.20 13.41
N GLY A 50 11.03 -3.52 12.76
CA GLY A 50 10.88 -2.81 11.49
C GLY A 50 10.99 -1.29 11.64
N GLY A 51 12.02 -0.70 11.01
CA GLY A 51 12.30 0.75 10.96
C GLY A 51 11.76 1.44 9.70
N GLY A 52 10.71 0.88 9.08
CA GLY A 52 9.96 1.53 8.02
C GLY A 52 9.12 2.71 8.53
N PRO A 53 8.36 3.41 7.64
CA PRO A 53 7.53 4.53 8.06
C PRO A 53 6.58 4.20 9.21
N ALA A 54 5.98 3.00 9.21
CA ALA A 54 5.08 2.54 10.26
C ALA A 54 5.77 2.38 11.61
N GLY A 55 6.90 1.66 11.66
CA GLY A 55 7.63 1.44 12.91
C GLY A 55 8.21 2.72 13.50
N LEU A 56 8.75 3.61 12.67
CA LEU A 56 9.26 4.91 13.09
C LEU A 56 8.14 5.80 13.64
N ALA A 57 6.97 5.83 12.98
CA ALA A 57 5.81 6.59 13.42
C ALA A 57 5.25 6.04 14.74
N LEU A 58 5.25 4.70 14.91
CA LEU A 58 4.85 4.07 16.17
C LEU A 58 5.80 4.43 17.31
N ALA A 59 7.11 4.33 17.07
CA ALA A 59 8.12 4.70 18.06
C ALA A 59 7.99 6.18 18.47
N ALA A 60 7.78 7.08 17.50
CA ALA A 60 7.54 8.50 17.75
C ALA A 60 6.24 8.71 18.54
N GLY A 61 5.15 8.04 18.15
CA GLY A 61 3.86 8.14 18.85
C GLY A 61 3.92 7.67 20.31
N LEU A 62 4.57 6.53 20.56
CA LEU A 62 4.76 6.02 21.92
C LEU A 62 5.68 6.92 22.74
N GLY A 63 6.73 7.43 22.13
CA GLY A 63 7.74 8.22 22.84
C GLY A 63 7.32 9.64 23.16
N THR A 64 6.37 10.21 22.44
CA THR A 64 5.93 11.61 22.60
C THR A 64 4.57 11.75 23.31
N ASN A 65 3.75 10.71 23.34
CA ASN A 65 2.47 10.76 24.04
C ASN A 65 2.68 10.79 25.57
N ALA A 66 2.01 11.70 26.25
CA ALA A 66 2.20 11.97 27.68
C ALA A 66 2.05 10.73 28.60
N ILE A 67 1.24 9.74 28.20
CA ILE A 67 0.99 8.53 28.99
C ILE A 67 2.00 7.44 28.64
N THR A 68 2.23 7.19 27.35
CA THR A 68 3.10 6.11 26.87
C THR A 68 4.59 6.46 26.89
N SER A 69 4.96 7.73 27.03
CA SER A 69 6.37 8.18 27.07
C SER A 69 7.19 7.64 28.25
N ARG A 70 6.52 7.06 29.26
CA ARG A 70 7.17 6.36 30.36
C ARG A 70 7.63 4.94 30.03
N LEU A 71 7.17 4.39 28.90
CA LEU A 71 7.53 3.04 28.45
C LEU A 71 8.97 3.03 27.94
N LYS A 72 9.72 1.99 28.27
CA LYS A 72 11.02 1.69 27.69
C LYS A 72 10.81 0.97 26.37
N VAL A 73 11.12 1.63 25.26
CA VAL A 73 10.87 1.14 23.90
C VAL A 73 12.18 0.83 23.18
N ALA A 74 12.26 -0.30 22.50
CA ALA A 74 13.31 -0.58 21.52
C ALA A 74 12.69 -0.70 20.12
N LEU A 75 13.34 -0.11 19.10
CA LEU A 75 13.04 -0.31 17.70
C LEU A 75 14.23 -0.94 17.01
N ILE A 76 13.99 -2.09 16.36
CA ILE A 76 15.00 -2.88 15.66
C ILE A 76 14.79 -2.73 14.16
N GLU A 77 15.86 -2.35 13.42
CA GLU A 77 15.87 -2.27 11.97
C GLU A 77 17.09 -2.99 11.39
N ALA A 78 16.85 -3.89 10.43
CA ALA A 78 17.90 -4.68 9.79
C ALA A 78 18.82 -3.85 8.89
N SER A 79 18.28 -2.83 8.26
CA SER A 79 19.00 -1.92 7.36
C SER A 79 19.64 -0.77 8.13
N SER A 80 20.67 -0.15 7.53
CA SER A 80 21.20 1.10 8.10
C SER A 80 20.24 2.25 7.86
N LEU A 81 19.77 2.89 8.93
CA LEU A 81 18.96 4.09 8.91
C LEU A 81 19.78 5.37 8.64
N GLY A 82 21.12 5.29 8.66
CA GLY A 82 21.99 6.40 8.37
C GLY A 82 21.74 7.03 6.99
N LYS A 83 21.45 6.20 5.98
CA LYS A 83 21.10 6.69 4.63
C LYS A 83 19.78 7.47 4.62
N VAL A 84 18.79 7.04 5.38
CA VAL A 84 17.50 7.73 5.51
C VAL A 84 17.66 9.01 6.32
N ARG A 85 18.40 8.97 7.43
CA ARG A 85 18.68 10.12 8.31
C ARG A 85 19.37 11.26 7.57
N ASN A 86 20.34 10.92 6.71
CA ASN A 86 21.12 11.85 5.91
C ASN A 86 20.56 12.00 4.48
N TRP A 87 19.35 11.50 4.25
CA TRP A 87 18.76 11.60 2.92
C TRP A 87 18.56 13.06 2.53
N MET A 88 19.09 13.40 1.39
CA MET A 88 18.93 14.67 0.70
C MET A 88 19.13 14.42 -0.78
N GLU A 89 18.09 14.63 -1.56
CA GLU A 89 18.19 14.57 -3.02
C GLU A 89 18.71 15.89 -3.57
N ALA A 90 19.43 15.81 -4.68
CA ALA A 90 19.84 16.99 -5.42
C ALA A 90 18.60 17.78 -5.89
N PRO A 91 18.71 19.10 -6.05
CA PRO A 91 17.62 19.91 -6.62
C PRO A 91 17.12 19.32 -7.94
N GLY A 92 15.81 19.15 -8.08
CA GLY A 92 15.19 18.54 -9.26
C GLY A 92 15.24 17.01 -9.32
N GLN A 93 15.79 16.35 -8.29
CA GLN A 93 15.73 14.89 -8.15
C GLN A 93 14.69 14.49 -7.09
N TYR A 94 13.96 13.38 -7.36
CA TYR A 94 12.87 12.90 -6.49
C TYR A 94 12.96 11.40 -6.29
N SER A 95 12.54 10.92 -5.12
CA SER A 95 12.33 9.51 -4.87
C SER A 95 11.10 9.01 -5.65
N ASN A 96 11.19 7.83 -6.23
CA ASN A 96 10.04 7.18 -6.89
C ASN A 96 9.06 6.51 -5.92
N ARG A 97 9.34 6.54 -4.61
CA ARG A 97 8.45 6.07 -3.55
C ARG A 97 7.79 7.26 -2.89
N VAL A 98 6.57 7.51 -3.28
CA VAL A 98 5.76 8.63 -2.84
C VAL A 98 4.48 8.11 -2.23
N SER A 99 3.97 8.80 -1.22
CA SER A 99 2.67 8.51 -0.61
C SER A 99 1.80 9.76 -0.54
N SER A 100 0.52 9.55 -0.71
CA SER A 100 -0.52 10.52 -0.41
C SER A 100 -0.93 10.33 1.04
N LEU A 101 -0.60 11.27 1.91
CA LEU A 101 -0.97 11.27 3.32
C LEU A 101 -2.34 11.93 3.48
N THR A 102 -3.30 11.23 4.06
CA THR A 102 -4.59 11.81 4.43
C THR A 102 -4.43 12.85 5.53
N ASN A 103 -5.40 13.77 5.65
CA ASN A 103 -5.38 14.80 6.69
C ASN A 103 -5.27 14.21 8.11
N GLU A 104 -5.92 13.06 8.35
CA GLU A 104 -5.78 12.33 9.62
C GLU A 104 -4.35 11.81 9.86
N SER A 105 -3.72 11.28 8.81
CA SER A 105 -2.33 10.80 8.89
C SER A 105 -1.36 11.96 9.17
N VAL A 106 -1.56 13.09 8.50
CA VAL A 106 -0.77 14.30 8.74
C VAL A 106 -0.98 14.81 10.17
N ALA A 107 -2.22 14.91 10.64
CA ALA A 107 -2.54 15.33 12.01
C ALA A 107 -1.88 14.42 13.07
N PHE A 108 -1.86 13.11 12.83
CA PHE A 108 -1.16 12.17 13.70
C PHE A 108 0.36 12.45 13.72
N ILE A 109 1.01 12.59 12.56
CA ILE A 109 2.46 12.92 12.49
C ILE A 109 2.77 14.26 13.13
N GLN A 110 1.89 15.26 12.97
CA GLN A 110 1.99 16.56 13.66
C GLN A 110 1.90 16.41 15.18
N SER A 111 0.98 15.58 15.68
CA SER A 111 0.82 15.34 17.11
C SER A 111 2.06 14.72 17.78
N THR A 112 2.89 14.01 17.00
CA THR A 112 4.19 13.49 17.48
C THR A 112 5.32 14.53 17.44
N GLY A 113 5.09 15.71 16.87
CA GLY A 113 6.11 16.72 16.59
C GLY A 113 7.08 16.34 15.46
N SER A 114 6.80 15.25 14.73
CA SER A 114 7.69 14.78 13.65
C SER A 114 7.55 15.62 12.38
N TRP A 115 6.39 16.24 12.17
CA TRP A 115 6.10 17.04 10.97
C TRP A 115 7.01 18.28 10.85
N GLU A 116 7.47 18.83 11.96
CA GLU A 116 8.40 19.97 12.00
C GLU A 116 9.74 19.66 11.31
N TYR A 117 10.10 18.40 11.23
CA TYR A 117 11.35 17.93 10.59
C TYR A 117 11.14 17.45 9.15
N VAL A 118 9.89 17.43 8.65
CA VAL A 118 9.59 17.13 7.25
C VAL A 118 9.92 18.36 6.41
N ASP A 119 10.62 18.14 5.30
CA ASP A 119 10.94 19.21 4.36
C ASP A 119 9.68 19.59 3.57
N THR A 120 9.09 20.72 3.90
CA THR A 120 7.84 21.22 3.30
C THR A 120 8.02 21.70 1.86
N SER A 121 9.25 21.99 1.42
CA SER A 121 9.53 22.29 0.00
C SER A 121 9.34 21.06 -0.91
N ARG A 122 9.27 19.88 -0.31
CA ARG A 122 9.08 18.57 -0.97
C ARG A 122 7.72 17.96 -0.64
N VAL A 123 6.77 18.79 -0.34
CA VAL A 123 5.39 18.43 -0.01
C VAL A 123 4.46 19.13 -0.98
N CYS A 124 3.52 18.39 -1.56
CA CYS A 124 2.54 18.92 -2.49
C CYS A 124 1.12 18.69 -1.98
N PRO A 125 0.32 19.74 -1.77
CA PRO A 125 -1.08 19.57 -1.42
C PRO A 125 -1.85 18.98 -2.60
N LEU A 126 -2.73 18.01 -2.32
CA LEU A 126 -3.66 17.42 -3.27
C LEU A 126 -5.01 18.12 -3.12
N GLU A 127 -5.30 19.05 -4.04
CA GLU A 127 -6.50 19.88 -4.01
C GLU A 127 -7.66 19.26 -4.81
N ALA A 128 -7.36 18.39 -5.78
CA ALA A 128 -8.36 17.73 -6.59
C ALA A 128 -7.92 16.32 -7.01
N MET A 129 -8.89 15.47 -7.31
CA MET A 129 -8.64 14.17 -7.90
C MET A 129 -9.63 13.92 -9.04
N GLN A 130 -9.10 13.63 -10.23
CA GLN A 130 -9.84 13.29 -11.42
C GLN A 130 -9.70 11.79 -11.70
N VAL A 131 -10.80 11.07 -11.72
CA VAL A 131 -10.83 9.63 -11.99
C VAL A 131 -11.76 9.35 -13.16
N TRP A 132 -11.36 8.47 -14.09
CA TRP A 132 -12.23 8.07 -15.21
C TRP A 132 -12.02 6.63 -15.67
N ASP A 133 -13.06 6.11 -16.33
CA ASP A 133 -13.05 4.80 -16.98
C ASP A 133 -12.30 4.87 -18.32
N GLY A 134 -11.45 3.89 -18.58
CA GLY A 134 -10.68 3.79 -19.82
C GLY A 134 -11.46 3.34 -21.04
N ILE A 135 -12.71 2.83 -20.87
CA ILE A 135 -13.56 2.35 -21.96
C ILE A 135 -14.65 3.37 -22.30
N SER A 136 -15.43 3.81 -21.31
CA SER A 136 -16.57 4.69 -21.50
C SER A 136 -16.24 6.17 -21.34
N ASP A 137 -15.08 6.48 -20.79
CA ASP A 137 -14.64 7.83 -20.42
C ASP A 137 -15.53 8.53 -19.37
N ALA A 138 -16.42 7.78 -18.70
CA ALA A 138 -17.20 8.29 -17.57
C ALA A 138 -16.26 8.77 -16.46
N ARG A 139 -16.56 9.94 -15.86
CA ARG A 139 -15.63 10.67 -14.98
C ARG A 139 -16.25 10.99 -13.64
N ILE A 140 -15.39 11.03 -12.62
CA ILE A 140 -15.71 11.56 -11.30
C ILE A 140 -14.60 12.50 -10.86
N HIS A 141 -15.01 13.65 -10.33
CA HIS A 141 -14.13 14.66 -9.79
C HIS A 141 -14.35 14.79 -8.29
N PHE A 142 -13.27 14.74 -7.53
CA PHE A 142 -13.25 14.95 -6.08
C PHE A 142 -12.52 16.24 -5.75
N SER A 143 -13.06 16.99 -4.79
CA SER A 143 -12.47 18.23 -4.28
C SER A 143 -12.76 18.40 -2.79
N PRO A 144 -12.02 19.26 -2.04
CA PRO A 144 -12.31 19.53 -0.63
C PRO A 144 -13.72 20.04 -0.38
N SER A 145 -14.34 20.73 -1.35
CA SER A 145 -15.72 21.22 -1.25
C SER A 145 -16.77 20.10 -1.13
N ASP A 146 -16.46 18.88 -1.59
CA ASP A 146 -17.35 17.73 -1.43
C ASP A 146 -17.44 17.30 0.05
N LEU A 147 -16.41 17.59 0.87
CA LEU A 147 -16.43 17.37 2.32
C LEU A 147 -17.30 18.36 3.09
N ALA A 148 -17.54 19.56 2.53
CA ALA A 148 -18.28 20.64 3.18
C ALA A 148 -19.74 20.27 3.51
N ARG A 149 -20.28 19.26 2.87
CA ARG A 149 -21.66 18.80 3.03
C ARG A 149 -21.81 17.67 4.04
N LEU A 150 -20.70 17.17 4.59
CA LEU A 150 -20.76 16.24 5.72
C LEU A 150 -21.02 17.03 7.01
N PRO A 151 -21.78 16.46 7.96
CA PRO A 151 -21.95 17.04 9.30
C PRO A 151 -20.62 16.91 10.07
N THR A 152 -19.65 17.75 9.75
CA THR A 152 -18.35 17.80 10.40
C THR A 152 -18.29 19.00 11.34
N THR A 153 -17.71 18.82 12.50
CA THR A 153 -17.54 19.89 13.53
C THR A 153 -16.30 20.76 13.30
N GLY A 154 -15.61 20.61 12.15
CA GLY A 154 -14.36 21.30 11.83
C GLY A 154 -14.41 22.14 10.56
N ALA A 155 -13.41 23.02 10.39
CA ALA A 155 -13.18 23.75 9.14
C ALA A 155 -12.91 22.75 7.98
N ILE A 156 -13.38 23.12 6.78
CA ILE A 156 -13.07 22.34 5.57
C ILE A 156 -11.56 22.47 5.32
N PRO A 157 -10.85 21.36 5.14
CA PRO A 157 -9.44 21.43 4.83
C PRO A 157 -9.20 22.00 3.42
N ASP A 158 -8.12 22.75 3.25
CA ASP A 158 -7.75 23.33 1.95
C ASP A 158 -7.33 22.26 0.92
N SER A 159 -6.95 21.07 1.38
CA SER A 159 -6.56 19.94 0.53
C SER A 159 -7.15 18.62 1.04
N MET A 160 -7.33 17.67 0.13
CA MET A 160 -7.82 16.31 0.45
C MET A 160 -6.75 15.44 1.09
N ALA A 161 -5.51 15.66 0.69
CA ALA A 161 -4.33 14.91 1.14
C ALA A 161 -3.06 15.71 0.88
N ILE A 162 -1.94 15.21 1.36
CA ILE A 162 -0.61 15.79 1.12
C ILE A 162 0.28 14.72 0.50
N MET A 163 0.84 15.01 -0.66
CA MET A 163 1.84 14.17 -1.32
C MET A 163 3.22 14.44 -0.74
N THR A 164 3.96 13.40 -0.40
CA THR A 164 5.37 13.50 0.01
C THR A 164 6.14 12.24 -0.33
N GLU A 165 7.44 12.36 -0.44
CA GLU A 165 8.33 11.21 -0.58
C GLU A 165 8.43 10.45 0.75
N ASN A 166 8.38 9.12 0.68
CA ASN A 166 8.45 8.29 1.89
C ASN A 166 9.76 8.53 2.68
N LEU A 167 10.85 8.83 1.98
CA LEU A 167 12.14 9.13 2.62
C LEU A 167 12.13 10.47 3.35
N ASN A 168 11.40 11.48 2.85
CA ASN A 168 11.21 12.75 3.54
C ASN A 168 10.48 12.56 4.88
N LEU A 169 9.39 11.80 4.86
CA LEU A 169 8.65 11.45 6.07
C LEU A 169 9.49 10.64 7.06
N GLN A 170 10.18 9.60 6.59
CA GLN A 170 11.05 8.77 7.45
C GLN A 170 12.18 9.58 8.07
N ARG A 171 12.80 10.49 7.31
CA ARG A 171 13.81 11.41 7.83
C ARG A 171 13.26 12.30 8.94
N GLY A 172 12.06 12.85 8.75
CA GLY A 172 11.38 13.65 9.78
C GLY A 172 11.15 12.87 11.06
N LEU A 173 10.63 11.65 10.93
CA LEU A 173 10.41 10.72 12.05
C LEU A 173 11.73 10.37 12.78
N LEU A 174 12.80 10.07 12.04
CA LEU A 174 14.11 9.77 12.64
C LEU A 174 14.69 10.95 13.40
N LYS A 175 14.61 12.16 12.83
CA LYS A 175 15.07 13.37 13.51
C LYS A 175 14.28 13.64 14.80
N ARG A 176 12.98 13.36 14.81
CA ARG A 176 12.18 13.47 16.03
C ARG A 176 12.65 12.46 17.08
N LEU A 177 12.92 11.23 16.69
CA LEU A 177 13.36 10.18 17.61
C LEU A 177 14.71 10.50 18.28
N ASP A 178 15.56 11.31 17.67
CA ASP A 178 16.83 11.76 18.30
C ASP A 178 16.59 12.55 19.61
N SER A 179 15.44 13.17 19.77
CA SER A 179 15.04 13.93 20.97
C SER A 179 14.12 13.15 21.91
N VAL A 180 13.91 11.83 21.67
CA VAL A 180 12.99 10.97 22.43
C VAL A 180 13.78 9.93 23.24
N PRO A 181 14.11 10.20 24.52
CA PRO A 181 15.09 9.45 25.29
C PRO A 181 14.64 8.05 25.69
N ASN A 182 13.33 7.79 25.74
CA ASN A 182 12.76 6.49 26.13
C ASN A 182 12.69 5.48 24.95
N VAL A 183 13.10 5.89 23.75
CA VAL A 183 13.15 5.03 22.55
C VAL A 183 14.61 4.74 22.18
N LYS A 184 15.01 3.47 22.29
CA LYS A 184 16.32 3.00 21.84
C LYS A 184 16.21 2.49 20.41
N LEU A 185 16.94 3.12 19.49
CA LEU A 185 17.00 2.73 18.09
C LEU A 185 18.18 1.79 17.87
N LEU A 186 17.90 0.59 17.37
CA LEU A 186 18.89 -0.46 17.03
C LEU A 186 18.85 -0.68 15.52
N ASP A 187 19.56 0.15 14.78
CA ASP A 187 19.71 -0.02 13.33
C ASP A 187 20.85 -0.97 12.97
N THR A 188 20.91 -1.40 11.71
CA THR A 188 21.88 -2.40 11.24
C THR A 188 21.82 -3.69 12.08
N THR A 189 20.66 -3.96 12.68
CA THR A 189 20.43 -5.05 13.63
C THR A 189 19.31 -5.93 13.11
N LYS A 190 19.66 -7.14 12.66
CA LYS A 190 18.70 -8.11 12.15
C LYS A 190 18.17 -8.97 13.30
N VAL A 191 16.88 -9.26 13.28
CA VAL A 191 16.28 -10.30 14.13
C VAL A 191 16.65 -11.66 13.57
N GLU A 192 17.29 -12.50 14.37
CA GLU A 192 17.68 -13.87 14.00
C GLU A 192 16.63 -14.88 14.43
N ASP A 193 16.11 -14.70 15.64
CA ASP A 193 15.11 -15.60 16.21
C ASP A 193 14.24 -14.87 17.23
N ILE A 194 13.02 -15.40 17.42
CA ILE A 194 12.09 -14.94 18.45
C ILE A 194 11.61 -16.16 19.22
N GLN A 195 11.79 -16.15 20.53
CA GLN A 195 11.41 -17.23 21.41
C GLN A 195 10.55 -16.72 22.56
N ASN A 196 9.87 -17.62 23.25
CA ASN A 196 9.20 -17.30 24.50
C ASN A 196 10.14 -17.55 25.68
N ASP A 197 10.02 -16.73 26.71
CA ASP A 197 10.61 -16.99 28.01
C ASP A 197 10.12 -18.35 28.56
N ALA A 198 10.91 -19.00 29.39
CA ALA A 198 10.68 -20.37 29.88
C ALA A 198 9.41 -20.58 30.78
N GLY A 199 8.52 -19.60 30.88
CA GLY A 199 7.25 -19.68 31.61
C GLY A 199 6.14 -20.41 30.82
N GLU A 200 5.37 -21.28 31.48
CA GLU A 200 4.32 -22.08 30.81
C GLU A 200 3.11 -21.27 30.35
N ASN A 201 2.75 -20.16 31.01
CA ASN A 201 1.61 -19.33 30.65
C ASN A 201 1.99 -17.85 30.66
N ASN A 202 1.61 -17.12 29.59
CA ASN A 202 1.82 -15.68 29.46
C ASN A 202 3.31 -15.27 29.46
N SER A 203 4.16 -16.11 28.88
CA SER A 203 5.61 -15.87 28.74
C SER A 203 5.87 -14.64 27.86
N TRP A 204 6.95 -13.91 28.16
CA TRP A 204 7.33 -12.74 27.40
C TRP A 204 8.16 -13.13 26.17
N PRO A 205 7.92 -12.56 25.00
CA PRO A 205 8.78 -12.75 23.83
C PRO A 205 10.21 -12.28 24.11
N ILE A 206 11.18 -13.07 23.66
CA ILE A 206 12.62 -12.72 23.67
C ILE A 206 13.07 -12.66 22.21
N VAL A 207 13.58 -11.52 21.80
CA VAL A 207 14.12 -11.27 20.46
C VAL A 207 15.63 -11.39 20.49
N HIS A 208 16.16 -12.33 19.72
CA HIS A 208 17.59 -12.53 19.52
C HIS A 208 18.05 -11.79 18.26
N THR A 209 19.11 -11.01 18.40
CA THR A 209 19.59 -10.13 17.33
C THR A 209 20.95 -10.56 16.79
N SER A 210 21.27 -10.18 15.56
CA SER A 210 22.55 -10.44 14.89
C SER A 210 23.77 -9.81 15.60
N THR A 211 23.52 -8.86 16.49
CA THR A 211 24.57 -8.26 17.34
C THR A 211 24.84 -9.06 18.60
N GLY A 212 24.13 -10.18 18.79
CA GLY A 212 24.26 -11.03 19.99
C GLY A 212 23.49 -10.51 21.20
N GLN A 213 22.68 -9.45 21.06
CA GLN A 213 21.81 -8.96 22.13
C GLN A 213 20.52 -9.77 22.18
N SER A 214 19.97 -9.96 23.39
CA SER A 214 18.67 -10.55 23.62
C SER A 214 17.77 -9.55 24.32
N LEU A 215 16.64 -9.21 23.69
CA LEU A 215 15.67 -8.26 24.21
C LEU A 215 14.39 -8.99 24.63
N ARG A 216 14.07 -8.94 25.91
CA ARG A 216 12.81 -9.48 26.45
C ARG A 216 11.76 -8.40 26.44
N SER A 217 10.58 -8.69 25.92
CA SER A 217 9.55 -7.71 25.63
C SER A 217 8.25 -8.01 26.36
N ARG A 218 7.70 -7.03 27.06
CA ARG A 218 6.34 -7.12 27.62
C ARG A 218 5.29 -7.12 26.52
N LEU A 219 5.55 -6.37 25.41
CA LEU A 219 4.76 -6.37 24.20
C LEU A 219 5.68 -6.32 22.99
N LEU A 220 5.55 -7.28 22.09
CA LEU A 220 6.26 -7.34 20.81
C LEU A 220 5.38 -6.81 19.69
N ILE A 221 5.87 -5.86 18.88
CA ILE A 221 5.11 -5.26 17.78
C ILE A 221 5.80 -5.53 16.45
N GLY A 222 5.07 -6.16 15.51
CA GLY A 222 5.51 -6.38 14.14
C GLY A 222 5.11 -5.20 13.25
N ALA A 223 6.09 -4.40 12.82
CA ALA A 223 6.02 -3.37 11.80
C ALA A 223 7.00 -3.68 10.64
N ASP A 224 7.29 -4.96 10.44
CA ASP A 224 8.37 -5.56 9.66
C ASP A 224 7.96 -5.95 8.25
N GLY A 225 6.82 -5.47 7.79
CA GLY A 225 6.37 -5.57 6.42
C GLY A 225 5.75 -6.92 6.05
N PHE A 226 5.53 -7.11 4.75
CA PHE A 226 4.80 -8.25 4.20
C PHE A 226 5.31 -9.62 4.65
N ASN A 227 6.63 -9.82 4.71
CA ASN A 227 7.26 -11.08 5.12
C ASN A 227 7.56 -11.13 6.63
N SER A 228 6.68 -10.62 7.46
CA SER A 228 6.86 -10.43 8.89
C SER A 228 7.33 -11.68 9.64
N PRO A 229 8.54 -11.70 10.21
CA PRO A 229 9.00 -12.70 11.15
C PRO A 229 8.16 -12.68 12.45
N VAL A 230 7.67 -11.51 12.87
CA VAL A 230 6.81 -11.39 14.06
C VAL A 230 5.47 -12.09 13.83
N ARG A 231 4.84 -11.92 12.66
CA ARG A 231 3.61 -12.63 12.31
C ARG A 231 3.83 -14.14 12.31
N LYS A 232 4.96 -14.60 11.75
CA LYS A 232 5.33 -16.01 11.73
C LYS A 232 5.54 -16.56 13.15
N PHE A 233 6.25 -15.84 14.01
CA PHE A 233 6.44 -16.20 15.42
C PHE A 233 5.11 -16.32 16.15
N ALA A 234 4.21 -15.35 15.95
CA ALA A 234 2.91 -15.34 16.57
C ALA A 234 1.97 -16.45 16.08
N GLY A 235 2.35 -17.21 15.04
CA GLY A 235 1.50 -18.23 14.42
C GLY A 235 0.24 -17.65 13.77
N ILE A 236 0.28 -16.38 13.39
CA ILE A 236 -0.85 -15.71 12.75
C ILE A 236 -0.81 -16.00 11.25
N GLU A 237 -1.83 -16.67 10.74
CA GLU A 237 -2.00 -16.91 9.32
C GLU A 237 -2.45 -15.64 8.60
N SER A 238 -2.20 -15.60 7.31
CA SER A 238 -2.66 -14.50 6.45
C SER A 238 -3.27 -15.07 5.18
N SER A 239 -4.45 -14.59 4.85
CA SER A 239 -5.13 -14.90 3.60
C SER A 239 -4.78 -13.86 2.55
N GLY A 240 -4.59 -14.28 1.30
CA GLY A 240 -4.26 -13.36 0.24
C GLY A 240 -3.90 -14.03 -1.07
N TRP A 241 -3.67 -13.19 -2.08
CA TRP A 241 -3.26 -13.62 -3.42
C TRP A 241 -2.33 -12.60 -4.07
N ALA A 242 -1.56 -13.05 -5.02
CA ALA A 242 -0.87 -12.16 -5.94
C ALA A 242 -1.84 -11.78 -7.06
N TYR A 243 -1.89 -10.49 -7.39
CA TYR A 243 -2.60 -10.06 -8.60
C TYR A 243 -1.77 -10.44 -9.83
N ASP A 244 -2.45 -10.74 -10.93
CA ASP A 244 -1.77 -10.90 -12.23
C ASP A 244 -1.47 -9.52 -12.84
N THR A 245 -0.94 -8.63 -12.01
CA THR A 245 -0.56 -7.28 -12.36
C THR A 245 0.70 -6.85 -11.62
N HIS A 246 1.53 -6.05 -12.30
CA HIS A 246 2.72 -5.41 -11.75
C HIS A 246 2.55 -3.89 -11.82
N ALA A 247 3.02 -3.19 -10.81
CA ALA A 247 3.14 -1.74 -10.85
C ALA A 247 4.45 -1.33 -11.52
N VAL A 248 4.37 -0.32 -12.38
CA VAL A 248 5.51 0.47 -12.86
C VAL A 248 5.42 1.84 -12.22
N VAL A 249 6.48 2.27 -11.57
CA VAL A 249 6.58 3.59 -10.92
C VAL A 249 7.75 4.36 -11.53
N ALA A 250 7.57 5.67 -11.67
CA ALA A 250 8.60 6.56 -12.17
C ALA A 250 8.33 8.01 -11.74
N THR A 251 9.36 8.85 -11.76
CA THR A 251 9.21 10.29 -11.64
C THR A 251 9.12 10.91 -13.03
N LEU A 252 8.08 11.67 -13.26
CA LEU A 252 7.73 12.30 -14.54
C LEU A 252 8.07 13.77 -14.50
N PHE A 253 8.62 14.30 -15.58
CA PHE A 253 8.81 15.73 -15.80
C PHE A 253 7.78 16.26 -16.79
N HIS A 254 7.28 17.47 -16.53
CA HIS A 254 6.32 18.18 -17.36
C HIS A 254 6.61 19.70 -17.34
N PRO A 255 5.98 20.50 -18.21
CA PRO A 255 6.08 21.95 -18.18
C PRO A 255 5.71 22.53 -16.81
N TYR A 256 6.27 23.67 -16.48
CA TYR A 256 6.07 24.35 -15.20
C TYR A 256 4.59 24.72 -14.96
N ARG A 257 4.09 24.38 -13.77
CA ARG A 257 2.73 24.71 -13.33
C ARG A 257 2.78 25.20 -11.88
N ASP A 258 2.50 26.49 -11.65
CA ASP A 258 2.52 27.10 -10.32
C ASP A 258 1.30 28.03 -10.12
N LYS A 259 0.82 28.11 -8.88
CA LYS A 259 -0.21 29.06 -8.44
C LYS A 259 0.17 30.53 -8.66
N HIS A 260 1.45 30.82 -8.65
CA HIS A 260 2.02 32.18 -8.69
C HIS A 260 2.56 32.57 -10.07
N ALA A 261 2.44 31.70 -11.07
CA ALA A 261 2.83 32.04 -12.43
C ALA A 261 2.00 33.24 -12.93
N THR A 262 2.63 34.15 -13.67
CA THR A 262 1.97 35.34 -14.26
C THR A 262 0.80 34.95 -15.18
N LEU A 263 0.80 33.71 -15.64
CA LEU A 263 -0.26 33.09 -16.46
C LEU A 263 -1.06 32.04 -15.68
N ALA A 264 -1.12 32.11 -14.34
CA ALA A 264 -1.82 31.17 -13.48
C ALA A 264 -3.31 31.00 -13.81
N HIS A 265 -3.92 31.98 -14.45
CA HIS A 265 -5.27 31.89 -14.98
C HIS A 265 -5.38 31.00 -16.24
N LEU A 266 -4.26 30.68 -16.88
CA LEU A 266 -4.17 29.85 -18.07
C LEU A 266 -3.66 28.42 -17.76
N GLU A 267 -2.89 28.25 -16.69
CA GLU A 267 -2.36 26.95 -16.24
C GLU A 267 -2.72 26.71 -14.78
N GLN A 268 -3.45 25.62 -14.53
CA GLN A 268 -3.72 25.24 -13.15
C GLN A 268 -2.45 24.71 -12.47
N PRO A 269 -2.27 24.98 -11.18
CA PRO A 269 -1.15 24.42 -10.42
C PRO A 269 -1.16 22.90 -10.48
N ASN A 270 0.01 22.27 -10.36
CA ASN A 270 0.10 20.82 -10.28
C ASN A 270 -0.32 20.33 -8.89
N SER A 271 -1.62 20.36 -8.61
CA SER A 271 -2.24 19.96 -7.33
C SER A 271 -3.37 18.93 -7.52
N THR A 272 -3.53 18.44 -8.77
CA THR A 272 -4.55 17.46 -9.11
C THR A 272 -3.93 16.08 -9.33
N ALA A 273 -4.48 15.05 -8.68
CA ALA A 273 -4.20 13.65 -9.00
C ALA A 273 -5.08 13.21 -10.16
N PHE A 274 -4.49 12.55 -11.14
CA PHE A 274 -5.21 11.98 -12.29
C PHE A 274 -5.10 10.47 -12.23
N GLN A 275 -6.23 9.78 -12.36
CA GLN A 275 -6.27 8.32 -12.38
C GLN A 275 -7.21 7.82 -13.46
N ARG A 276 -6.71 6.96 -14.35
CA ARG A 276 -7.50 6.29 -15.38
C ARG A 276 -7.52 4.80 -15.15
N PHE A 277 -8.70 4.20 -15.16
CA PHE A 277 -8.87 2.75 -15.07
C PHE A 277 -8.82 2.13 -16.46
N LEU A 278 -7.69 1.54 -16.82
CA LEU A 278 -7.53 0.77 -18.06
C LEU A 278 -7.89 -0.70 -17.79
N THR A 279 -8.23 -1.45 -18.85
CA THR A 279 -8.55 -2.89 -18.75
C THR A 279 -7.37 -3.73 -18.27
N THR A 280 -6.15 -3.27 -18.52
CA THR A 280 -4.91 -3.93 -18.05
C THR A 280 -4.53 -3.56 -16.62
N GLY A 281 -5.19 -2.55 -16.03
CA GLY A 281 -4.95 -2.00 -14.70
C GLY A 281 -4.87 -0.47 -14.71
N PRO A 282 -5.04 0.19 -13.56
CA PRO A 282 -5.07 1.64 -13.46
C PRO A 282 -3.71 2.30 -13.70
N ILE A 283 -3.74 3.48 -14.30
CA ILE A 283 -2.63 4.41 -14.40
C ILE A 283 -2.95 5.68 -13.60
N ALA A 284 -2.01 6.15 -12.79
CA ALA A 284 -2.15 7.37 -12.01
C ALA A 284 -0.94 8.30 -12.21
N CYS A 285 -1.23 9.60 -12.32
CA CYS A 285 -0.27 10.70 -12.30
C CYS A 285 -0.55 11.53 -11.05
N LEU A 286 0.40 11.56 -10.12
CA LEU A 286 0.25 12.18 -8.81
C LEU A 286 1.20 13.39 -8.70
N PRO A 287 0.73 14.56 -8.26
CA PRO A 287 1.52 15.77 -8.22
C PRO A 287 2.65 15.67 -7.17
N LEU A 288 3.84 16.18 -7.49
CA LEU A 288 4.96 16.30 -6.55
C LEU A 288 5.43 17.74 -6.40
N THR A 289 5.61 18.41 -7.53
CA THR A 289 6.03 19.82 -7.59
C THR A 289 5.42 20.48 -8.83
N SER A 290 5.71 21.76 -9.03
CA SER A 290 5.29 22.50 -10.22
C SER A 290 5.81 21.94 -11.55
N THR A 291 6.85 21.10 -11.55
CA THR A 291 7.46 20.53 -12.76
C THR A 291 7.57 19.02 -12.75
N ALA A 292 7.17 18.36 -11.67
CA ALA A 292 7.33 16.92 -11.49
C ALA A 292 6.08 16.27 -10.92
N SER A 293 5.81 15.05 -11.38
CA SER A 293 4.75 14.17 -10.89
C SER A 293 5.25 12.74 -10.73
N SER A 294 4.57 11.95 -9.91
CA SER A 294 4.85 10.53 -9.74
C SER A 294 3.89 9.69 -10.58
N LEU A 295 4.43 8.71 -11.31
CA LEU A 295 3.67 7.68 -11.99
C LEU A 295 3.47 6.48 -11.09
N VAL A 296 2.23 5.96 -11.07
CA VAL A 296 1.91 4.59 -10.63
C VAL A 296 1.04 3.94 -11.70
N TRP A 297 1.61 3.01 -12.45
CA TRP A 297 0.92 2.33 -13.54
C TRP A 297 0.86 0.83 -13.28
N SER A 298 -0.30 0.32 -12.93
CA SER A 298 -0.56 -1.11 -12.79
C SER A 298 -0.94 -1.69 -14.15
N THR A 299 -0.28 -2.78 -14.55
CA THR A 299 -0.56 -3.46 -15.81
C THR A 299 -0.12 -4.93 -15.75
N THR A 300 -0.34 -5.71 -16.81
CA THR A 300 0.06 -7.11 -16.86
C THR A 300 1.59 -7.24 -16.70
N PRO A 301 2.10 -8.35 -16.12
CA PRO A 301 3.54 -8.54 -15.88
C PRO A 301 4.41 -8.36 -17.11
N LEU A 302 3.92 -8.83 -18.26
CA LEU A 302 4.66 -8.73 -19.54
C LEU A 302 4.73 -7.27 -20.03
N ILE A 303 3.61 -6.54 -20.03
CA ILE A 303 3.60 -5.13 -20.39
C ILE A 303 4.47 -4.32 -19.42
N ALA A 304 4.34 -4.56 -18.11
CA ALA A 304 5.13 -3.87 -17.09
C ALA A 304 6.66 -4.07 -17.28
N SER A 305 7.09 -5.31 -17.56
CA SER A 305 8.50 -5.61 -17.80
C SER A 305 9.01 -4.93 -19.07
N THR A 306 8.21 -4.90 -20.13
CA THR A 306 8.55 -4.27 -21.40
C THR A 306 8.60 -2.74 -21.27
N LEU A 307 7.61 -2.12 -20.64
CA LEU A 307 7.62 -0.67 -20.36
C LEU A 307 8.83 -0.25 -19.52
N LYS A 308 9.21 -1.07 -18.54
CA LYS A 308 10.39 -0.81 -17.69
C LYS A 308 11.71 -0.92 -18.45
N ALA A 309 11.77 -1.79 -19.46
CA ALA A 309 12.94 -1.97 -20.31
C ALA A 309 13.01 -0.97 -21.48
N ALA A 310 11.91 -0.27 -21.75
CA ALA A 310 11.83 0.70 -22.86
C ALA A 310 12.70 1.95 -22.58
N PRO A 311 13.20 2.63 -23.62
CA PRO A 311 13.83 3.93 -23.46
C PRO A 311 12.91 4.91 -22.72
N PRO A 312 13.43 5.77 -21.81
CA PRO A 312 12.60 6.70 -21.04
C PRO A 312 11.70 7.60 -21.91
N ALA A 313 12.19 8.05 -23.08
CA ALA A 313 11.40 8.83 -24.01
C ALA A 313 10.24 8.03 -24.63
N THR A 314 10.44 6.75 -24.94
CA THR A 314 9.38 5.84 -25.39
C THR A 314 8.33 5.64 -24.29
N LEU A 315 8.76 5.42 -23.05
CA LEU A 315 7.83 5.28 -21.92
C LEU A 315 7.00 6.56 -21.71
N ALA A 316 7.59 7.76 -21.83
CA ALA A 316 6.85 9.02 -21.74
C ALA A 316 5.75 9.13 -22.81
N ILE A 317 6.02 8.72 -24.05
CA ILE A 317 5.05 8.68 -25.13
C ILE A 317 3.90 7.72 -24.79
N PHE A 318 4.19 6.52 -24.28
CA PHE A 318 3.17 5.55 -23.87
C PHE A 318 2.34 6.04 -22.68
N ILE A 319 2.92 6.74 -21.71
CA ILE A 319 2.20 7.34 -20.59
C ILE A 319 1.20 8.37 -21.12
N ASN A 320 1.62 9.29 -21.97
CA ASN A 320 0.74 10.29 -22.56
C ASN A 320 -0.38 9.66 -23.39
N ALA A 321 -0.07 8.61 -24.16
CA ALA A 321 -1.06 7.85 -24.92
C ALA A 321 -2.07 7.14 -23.98
N ALA A 322 -1.59 6.52 -22.89
CA ALA A 322 -2.42 5.80 -21.94
C ALA A 322 -3.45 6.68 -21.23
N PHE A 323 -3.20 7.98 -21.08
CA PHE A 323 -4.18 8.92 -20.52
C PHE A 323 -5.19 9.46 -21.54
N ARG A 324 -4.97 9.31 -22.84
CA ARG A 324 -5.76 9.98 -23.89
C ARG A 324 -6.46 9.05 -24.87
N LEU A 325 -5.77 7.98 -25.29
CA LEU A 325 -6.25 7.13 -26.39
C LEU A 325 -7.33 6.15 -25.90
N PRO A 326 -8.27 5.79 -26.79
CA PRO A 326 -9.26 4.76 -26.51
C PRO A 326 -8.61 3.39 -26.25
N ASN A 327 -9.32 2.52 -25.50
CA ASN A 327 -8.81 1.20 -25.14
C ASN A 327 -8.36 0.37 -26.34
N ALA A 328 -9.09 0.38 -27.47
CA ALA A 328 -8.73 -0.36 -28.68
C ALA A 328 -7.38 0.10 -29.26
N ALA A 329 -7.13 1.42 -29.30
CA ALA A 329 -5.86 1.97 -29.74
C ALA A 329 -4.70 1.54 -28.82
N LEU A 330 -4.93 1.56 -27.51
CA LEU A 330 -3.93 1.14 -26.51
C LEU A 330 -3.59 -0.34 -26.64
N GLN A 331 -4.57 -1.22 -26.87
CA GLN A 331 -4.33 -2.65 -27.09
C GLN A 331 -3.44 -2.89 -28.33
N ASN A 332 -3.68 -2.15 -29.41
CA ASN A 332 -2.82 -2.21 -30.60
C ASN A 332 -1.38 -1.73 -30.29
N LEU A 333 -1.24 -0.60 -29.60
CA LEU A 333 0.08 -0.08 -29.19
C LEU A 333 0.83 -1.05 -28.28
N TYR A 334 0.13 -1.73 -27.35
CA TYR A 334 0.75 -2.77 -26.52
C TYR A 334 1.22 -3.96 -27.36
N SER A 335 0.46 -4.37 -28.38
CA SER A 335 0.88 -5.47 -29.26
C SER A 335 2.15 -5.13 -30.05
N ILE A 336 2.27 -3.89 -30.52
CA ILE A 336 3.47 -3.38 -31.21
C ILE A 336 4.67 -3.36 -30.25
N LEU A 337 4.48 -2.82 -29.06
CA LEU A 337 5.50 -2.74 -28.02
C LEU A 337 6.02 -4.15 -27.64
N LEU A 338 5.12 -5.10 -27.44
CA LEU A 338 5.46 -6.49 -27.11
C LEU A 338 6.15 -7.21 -28.26
N SER A 339 5.71 -6.98 -29.50
CA SER A 339 6.35 -7.55 -30.69
C SER A 339 7.78 -7.04 -30.87
N ALA A 340 8.02 -5.77 -30.60
CA ALA A 340 9.36 -5.19 -30.62
C ALA A 340 10.26 -5.80 -29.53
N HIS A 341 9.72 -5.99 -28.34
CA HIS A 341 10.42 -6.63 -27.23
C HIS A 341 10.79 -8.09 -27.54
N GLN A 342 9.86 -8.87 -28.12
CA GLN A 342 10.12 -10.26 -28.52
C GLN A 342 11.21 -10.38 -29.59
N LYS A 343 11.35 -9.37 -30.45
CA LYS A 343 12.41 -9.29 -31.48
C LYS A 343 13.73 -8.75 -30.93
N GLU A 344 13.82 -8.52 -29.62
CA GLU A 344 14.99 -7.89 -28.96
C GLU A 344 15.39 -6.53 -29.57
N THR A 345 14.46 -5.86 -30.24
CA THR A 345 14.64 -4.53 -30.82
C THR A 345 13.73 -3.54 -30.11
N PRO A 346 14.23 -2.84 -29.06
CA PRO A 346 13.40 -1.88 -28.31
C PRO A 346 12.78 -0.84 -29.25
N LEU A 347 11.51 -0.56 -29.07
CA LEU A 347 10.79 0.44 -29.86
C LEU A 347 11.42 1.82 -29.65
N SER A 348 11.93 2.43 -30.73
CA SER A 348 12.52 3.75 -30.64
C SER A 348 11.48 4.82 -30.34
N PRO A 349 11.86 5.97 -29.75
CA PRO A 349 10.92 7.07 -29.52
C PRO A 349 10.24 7.58 -30.78
N GLU A 350 10.96 7.62 -31.91
CA GLU A 350 10.43 8.07 -33.20
C GLU A 350 9.36 7.09 -33.72
N ALA A 351 9.65 5.79 -33.67
CA ALA A 351 8.70 4.75 -34.07
C ALA A 351 7.46 4.76 -33.14
N ALA A 352 7.65 4.88 -31.82
CA ALA A 352 6.55 4.98 -30.87
C ALA A 352 5.67 6.20 -31.14
N ARG A 353 6.28 7.35 -31.47
CA ARG A 353 5.54 8.58 -31.82
C ARG A 353 4.73 8.41 -33.10
N ALA A 354 5.30 7.78 -34.12
CA ALA A 354 4.61 7.52 -35.38
C ALA A 354 3.38 6.62 -35.17
N GLU A 355 3.50 5.56 -34.37
CA GLU A 355 2.37 4.67 -34.05
C GLU A 355 1.28 5.38 -33.24
N VAL A 356 1.65 6.23 -32.29
CA VAL A 356 0.69 7.03 -31.50
C VAL A 356 0.00 8.03 -32.42
N GLN A 357 0.67 8.71 -33.32
CA GLN A 357 0.06 9.64 -34.28
C GLN A 357 -0.93 8.93 -35.22
N GLN A 358 -0.60 7.74 -35.70
CA GLN A 358 -1.55 6.95 -36.50
C GLN A 358 -2.81 6.61 -35.71
N ALA A 359 -2.67 6.23 -34.43
CA ALA A 359 -3.79 5.97 -33.55
C ALA A 359 -4.61 7.25 -33.29
N GLU A 360 -3.99 8.40 -33.06
CA GLU A 360 -4.64 9.69 -32.88
C GLU A 360 -5.50 10.07 -34.11
N ILE A 361 -4.97 9.90 -35.32
CA ILE A 361 -5.68 10.13 -36.58
C ILE A 361 -6.85 9.15 -36.72
N ALA A 362 -6.60 7.84 -36.50
CA ALA A 362 -7.61 6.80 -36.68
C ALA A 362 -8.82 6.96 -35.74
N TYR A 363 -8.60 7.48 -34.54
CA TYR A 363 -9.64 7.66 -33.53
C TYR A 363 -10.08 9.13 -33.35
N SER A 364 -9.63 10.04 -34.21
CA SER A 364 -9.95 11.49 -34.16
C SER A 364 -9.62 12.13 -32.80
N VAL A 365 -8.56 11.66 -32.15
CA VAL A 365 -8.04 12.24 -30.92
C VAL A 365 -7.07 13.35 -31.30
N LEU A 366 -7.12 14.50 -30.61
CA LEU A 366 -6.18 15.59 -30.89
C LEU A 366 -4.73 15.11 -30.75
N PRO A 367 -3.88 15.38 -31.76
CA PRO A 367 -2.46 15.03 -31.72
C PRO A 367 -1.78 15.65 -30.51
N HIS A 368 -0.81 14.94 -29.96
CA HIS A 368 -0.08 15.38 -28.78
C HIS A 368 0.64 16.72 -29.01
N ASP A 369 1.28 16.86 -30.18
CA ASP A 369 1.99 18.07 -30.57
C ASP A 369 1.04 19.23 -30.95
N ALA A 370 -0.12 18.92 -31.49
CA ALA A 370 -1.16 19.92 -31.79
C ALA A 370 -1.78 20.49 -30.49
N ARG A 371 -1.85 19.69 -29.43
CA ARG A 371 -2.29 20.17 -28.12
C ARG A 371 -1.27 21.14 -27.53
N ALA A 372 0.02 20.81 -27.57
CA ALA A 372 1.07 21.72 -27.15
C ALA A 372 1.06 23.02 -27.98
N SER A 373 0.86 22.91 -29.30
CA SER A 373 0.74 24.05 -30.20
C SER A 373 -0.56 24.84 -29.98
N ALA A 374 -1.66 24.16 -29.73
CA ALA A 374 -2.94 24.80 -29.38
C ALA A 374 -2.87 25.51 -28.02
N ASP A 375 -2.15 24.92 -27.05
CA ASP A 375 -1.90 25.57 -25.76
C ASP A 375 -1.09 26.87 -25.94
N ILE A 376 -0.05 26.85 -26.78
CA ILE A 376 0.75 28.05 -27.11
C ILE A 376 -0.10 29.08 -27.85
N ASP A 377 -0.86 28.66 -28.87
CA ASP A 377 -1.76 29.54 -29.63
C ASP A 377 -2.88 30.12 -28.75
N SER A 378 -3.39 29.32 -27.81
CA SER A 378 -4.41 29.74 -26.84
C SER A 378 -3.85 30.68 -25.80
N LEU A 379 -2.60 30.46 -25.37
CA LEU A 379 -1.86 31.38 -24.50
C LEU A 379 -1.69 32.76 -25.16
N THR A 380 -1.35 32.79 -26.46
CA THR A 380 -1.24 34.04 -27.21
C THR A 380 -2.60 34.73 -27.43
N LYS A 381 -3.69 33.98 -27.45
CA LYS A 381 -5.07 34.49 -27.58
C LYS A 381 -5.75 34.74 -26.23
N GLY A 382 -5.10 34.38 -25.10
CA GLY A 382 -5.66 34.51 -23.76
C GLY A 382 -6.82 33.54 -23.47
N VAL A 383 -6.94 32.43 -24.21
CA VAL A 383 -8.00 31.43 -24.05
C VAL A 383 -7.36 30.03 -23.87
N LEU A 384 -7.78 29.31 -22.81
CA LEU A 384 -7.36 27.92 -22.61
C LEU A 384 -8.05 26.98 -23.61
N PRO A 385 -7.35 25.96 -24.14
CA PRO A 385 -7.99 24.93 -24.96
C PRO A 385 -9.08 24.21 -24.19
N GLU A 386 -10.19 23.92 -24.88
CA GLU A 386 -11.28 23.15 -24.28
C GLU A 386 -10.79 21.78 -23.80
N GLY A 387 -11.04 21.44 -22.54
CA GLY A 387 -10.65 20.18 -21.93
C GLY A 387 -9.19 20.07 -21.45
N SER A 388 -8.39 21.14 -21.49
CA SER A 388 -7.00 21.14 -20.99
C SER A 388 -6.89 20.75 -19.52
N ASN A 389 -7.89 21.05 -18.70
CA ASN A 389 -7.95 20.73 -17.27
C ASN A 389 -8.40 19.29 -16.97
N LEU A 390 -8.83 18.54 -17.99
CA LEU A 390 -9.38 17.20 -17.85
C LEU A 390 -8.32 16.10 -17.99
N LEU A 391 -7.09 16.47 -18.33
CA LEU A 391 -5.98 15.52 -18.56
C LEU A 391 -4.75 15.91 -17.75
N PRO A 392 -3.90 14.93 -17.36
CA PRO A 392 -2.67 15.23 -16.66
C PRO A 392 -1.72 16.10 -17.49
N PRO A 393 -0.74 16.74 -16.84
CA PRO A 393 0.31 17.46 -17.52
C PRO A 393 0.99 16.60 -18.57
N LEU A 394 1.42 17.22 -19.68
CA LEU A 394 2.17 16.57 -20.73
C LEU A 394 3.52 16.07 -20.20
N VAL A 395 3.72 14.75 -20.19
CA VAL A 395 5.01 14.16 -19.79
C VAL A 395 6.02 14.39 -20.90
N ILE A 396 7.03 15.22 -20.62
CA ILE A 396 8.13 15.56 -21.55
C ILE A 396 9.41 14.77 -21.27
N GLY A 397 9.51 14.16 -20.09
CA GLY A 397 10.66 13.35 -19.71
C GLY A 397 10.40 12.51 -18.46
N ILE A 398 11.33 11.60 -18.21
CA ILE A 398 11.34 10.73 -17.03
C ILE A 398 12.68 10.86 -16.33
N GLN A 399 12.68 10.96 -15.02
CA GLN A 399 13.91 11.06 -14.24
C GLN A 399 14.75 9.79 -14.40
N ASP A 400 16.03 9.95 -14.66
CA ASP A 400 16.97 8.85 -14.77
C ASP A 400 16.95 7.96 -13.51
N LYS A 401 16.99 6.63 -13.71
CA LYS A 401 17.01 5.62 -12.65
C LYS A 401 15.79 5.63 -11.72
N SER A 402 14.75 6.42 -12.02
CA SER A 402 13.52 6.42 -11.23
C SER A 402 12.56 5.29 -11.59
N ILE A 403 12.72 4.67 -12.76
CA ILE A 403 11.83 3.61 -13.24
C ILE A 403 12.05 2.35 -12.42
N ALA A 404 11.01 1.91 -11.72
CA ALA A 404 11.00 0.67 -10.95
C ALA A 404 9.70 -0.09 -11.16
N GLY A 405 9.67 -1.36 -10.78
CA GLY A 405 8.43 -2.15 -10.86
C GLY A 405 8.43 -3.27 -9.84
N PHE A 406 7.24 -3.62 -9.36
CA PHE A 406 7.03 -4.65 -8.35
C PHE A 406 5.68 -5.36 -8.56
N PRO A 407 5.60 -6.67 -8.18
CA PRO A 407 4.35 -7.40 -8.23
C PRO A 407 3.36 -6.87 -7.19
N LEU A 408 2.08 -6.85 -7.57
CA LEU A 408 1.01 -6.43 -6.68
C LEU A 408 0.43 -7.62 -5.93
N LYS A 409 0.12 -7.40 -4.66
CA LYS A 409 -0.38 -8.43 -3.76
C LYS A 409 -1.49 -7.87 -2.89
N TYR A 410 -2.41 -8.76 -2.56
CA TYR A 410 -3.40 -8.60 -1.50
C TYR A 410 -3.03 -9.55 -0.37
N SER A 411 -3.01 -9.08 0.86
CA SER A 411 -2.84 -9.94 2.02
C SER A 411 -3.51 -9.31 3.24
N HIS A 412 -4.15 -10.14 4.04
CA HIS A 412 -4.77 -9.73 5.30
C HIS A 412 -4.53 -10.82 6.35
N ALA A 413 -3.97 -10.46 7.49
CA ALA A 413 -3.78 -11.35 8.62
C ALA A 413 -5.14 -11.71 9.25
N GLU A 414 -5.33 -12.94 9.68
CA GLU A 414 -6.58 -13.41 10.28
C GLU A 414 -6.88 -12.74 11.62
N THR A 415 -5.85 -12.28 12.29
CA THR A 415 -5.92 -11.48 13.53
C THR A 415 -4.72 -10.54 13.59
N TYR A 416 -4.85 -9.45 14.33
CA TYR A 416 -3.73 -8.53 14.58
C TYR A 416 -3.07 -8.76 15.94
N ILE A 417 -3.62 -9.66 16.74
CA ILE A 417 -3.13 -9.97 18.09
C ILE A 417 -2.78 -11.44 18.15
N GLY A 418 -1.58 -11.76 18.61
CA GLY A 418 -1.15 -13.12 18.85
C GLY A 418 -1.78 -13.74 20.09
N THR A 419 -1.99 -15.05 20.05
CA THR A 419 -2.55 -15.86 21.14
C THR A 419 -1.68 -17.09 21.41
N GLY A 420 -1.87 -17.76 22.52
CA GLY A 420 -1.11 -18.96 22.87
C GLY A 420 0.40 -18.67 22.90
N ARG A 421 1.18 -19.37 22.09
CA ARG A 421 2.63 -19.13 21.95
C ARG A 421 2.98 -17.76 21.40
N GLY A 422 2.09 -17.18 20.61
CA GLY A 422 2.21 -15.83 20.06
C GLY A 422 1.62 -14.74 20.97
N ALA A 423 1.24 -15.04 22.20
CA ALA A 423 0.72 -14.05 23.12
C ALA A 423 1.67 -12.85 23.27
N ARG A 424 1.16 -11.70 23.65
CA ARG A 424 1.94 -10.46 23.80
C ARG A 424 2.54 -9.95 22.48
N THR A 425 1.91 -10.29 21.36
CA THR A 425 2.33 -9.85 20.01
C THR A 425 1.20 -9.10 19.34
N VAL A 426 1.53 -8.00 18.65
CA VAL A 426 0.59 -7.24 17.83
C VAL A 426 1.22 -6.88 16.49
N LEU A 427 0.42 -6.83 15.43
CA LEU A 427 0.83 -6.48 14.07
C LEU A 427 0.26 -5.13 13.65
N VAL A 428 1.05 -4.33 12.91
CA VAL A 428 0.64 -3.05 12.33
C VAL A 428 1.13 -2.91 10.88
N GLY A 429 0.41 -2.15 10.07
CA GLY A 429 0.77 -1.87 8.68
C GLY A 429 0.92 -3.12 7.82
N ASP A 430 1.92 -3.16 6.95
CA ASP A 430 2.12 -4.27 5.99
C ASP A 430 2.39 -5.63 6.64
N ALA A 431 2.74 -5.66 7.92
CA ALA A 431 2.82 -6.91 8.69
C ALA A 431 1.42 -7.52 8.95
N ALA A 432 0.39 -6.68 9.06
CA ALA A 432 -0.99 -7.07 9.27
C ALA A 432 -1.80 -7.14 7.95
N HIS A 433 -1.56 -6.22 7.02
CA HIS A 433 -2.33 -6.12 5.77
C HIS A 433 -1.53 -5.47 4.65
N THR A 434 -1.69 -5.97 3.44
CA THR A 434 -1.09 -5.40 2.23
C THR A 434 -2.19 -5.12 1.22
N VAL A 435 -2.29 -3.89 0.78
CA VAL A 435 -3.33 -3.40 -0.12
C VAL A 435 -2.78 -3.12 -1.51
N HIS A 436 -3.62 -3.26 -2.53
CA HIS A 436 -3.31 -2.79 -3.88
C HIS A 436 -3.08 -1.26 -3.85
N PRO A 437 -2.03 -0.71 -4.51
CA PRO A 437 -1.68 0.72 -4.43
C PRO A 437 -2.66 1.65 -5.13
N LEU A 438 -3.84 1.17 -5.51
CA LEU A 438 -4.86 1.84 -6.32
C LEU A 438 -5.27 3.22 -5.76
N ALA A 439 -5.19 3.39 -4.44
CA ALA A 439 -5.57 4.65 -3.78
C ALA A 439 -4.44 5.23 -2.91
N GLY A 440 -3.21 4.70 -2.99
CA GLY A 440 -2.10 5.14 -2.14
C GLY A 440 -2.34 4.92 -0.63
N GLN A 441 -3.27 4.03 -0.25
CA GLN A 441 -3.77 3.92 1.12
C GLN A 441 -2.92 3.05 2.06
N GLY A 442 -1.95 2.28 1.56
CA GLY A 442 -1.18 1.37 2.40
C GLY A 442 -0.53 2.04 3.61
N LEU A 443 0.15 3.17 3.39
CA LEU A 443 0.77 3.93 4.48
C LEU A 443 -0.28 4.55 5.42
N ASN A 444 -1.38 5.09 4.91
CA ASN A 444 -2.45 5.69 5.71
C ASN A 444 -3.13 4.66 6.62
N MET A 445 -3.38 3.44 6.11
CA MET A 445 -3.90 2.33 6.91
C MET A 445 -2.95 2.01 8.06
N GLY A 446 -1.64 1.91 7.78
CA GLY A 446 -0.62 1.68 8.79
C GLY A 446 -0.54 2.80 9.83
N LEU A 447 -0.60 4.07 9.42
CA LEU A 447 -0.61 5.21 10.34
C LEU A 447 -1.88 5.25 11.20
N SER A 448 -3.03 4.87 10.64
CA SER A 448 -4.27 4.71 11.41
C SER A 448 -4.18 3.57 12.42
N ASP A 449 -3.54 2.44 12.06
CA ASP A 449 -3.28 1.34 13.02
C ASP A 449 -2.43 1.85 14.18
N ILE A 450 -1.39 2.61 13.89
CA ILE A 450 -0.47 3.15 14.89
C ILE A 450 -1.19 4.11 15.82
N ARG A 451 -1.99 5.03 15.30
CA ARG A 451 -2.77 5.98 16.10
C ARG A 451 -3.68 5.24 17.09
N GLU A 452 -4.42 4.25 16.60
CA GLU A 452 -5.32 3.45 17.44
C GLU A 452 -4.56 2.60 18.46
N LEU A 453 -3.41 2.03 18.07
CA LEU A 453 -2.58 1.25 19.00
C LEU A 453 -1.99 2.13 20.11
N VAL A 454 -1.47 3.31 19.78
CA VAL A 454 -0.95 4.26 20.78
C VAL A 454 -2.05 4.68 21.76
N ALA A 455 -3.25 4.98 21.27
CA ALA A 455 -4.41 5.30 22.11
C ALA A 455 -4.82 4.12 22.99
N CYS A 456 -4.87 2.91 22.45
CA CYS A 456 -5.19 1.67 23.14
C CYS A 456 -4.20 1.39 24.28
N LEU A 457 -2.89 1.50 24.03
CA LEU A 457 -1.85 1.32 25.03
C LEU A 457 -1.88 2.42 26.10
N GLY A 458 -2.15 3.66 25.72
CA GLY A 458 -2.35 4.77 26.65
C GLY A 458 -3.52 4.50 27.60
N ASN A 459 -4.65 4.00 27.09
CA ASN A 459 -5.79 3.62 27.90
C ASN A 459 -5.46 2.44 28.84
N ALA A 460 -4.77 1.40 28.35
CA ALA A 460 -4.35 0.28 29.18
C ALA A 460 -3.48 0.72 30.36
N ILE A 461 -2.51 1.62 30.12
CA ILE A 461 -1.66 2.18 31.17
C ILE A 461 -2.48 2.98 32.18
N SER A 462 -3.38 3.83 31.71
CA SER A 462 -4.22 4.69 32.56
C SER A 462 -5.16 3.88 33.47
N THR A 463 -5.58 2.71 33.02
CA THR A 463 -6.45 1.79 33.80
C THR A 463 -5.64 0.75 34.61
N GLY A 464 -4.30 0.82 34.60
CA GLY A 464 -3.43 -0.15 35.29
C GLY A 464 -3.43 -1.55 34.67
N SER A 465 -3.89 -1.68 33.41
CA SER A 465 -3.92 -2.95 32.69
C SER A 465 -2.54 -3.31 32.13
N ASP A 466 -2.29 -4.62 31.97
CA ASP A 466 -1.07 -5.08 31.31
C ASP A 466 -1.14 -4.83 29.79
N ILE A 467 -0.25 -3.99 29.27
CA ILE A 467 -0.18 -3.59 27.85
C ILE A 467 -0.01 -4.77 26.88
N GLY A 468 0.55 -5.90 27.34
CA GLY A 468 0.74 -7.12 26.55
C GLY A 468 -0.44 -8.08 26.63
N SER A 469 -1.44 -7.82 27.47
CA SER A 469 -2.59 -8.72 27.61
C SER A 469 -3.54 -8.64 26.42
N TYR A 470 -4.13 -9.77 26.06
CA TYR A 470 -5.09 -9.85 24.96
C TYR A 470 -6.28 -8.88 25.14
N THR A 471 -6.78 -8.77 26.37
CA THR A 471 -7.92 -7.88 26.70
C THR A 471 -7.58 -6.40 26.53
N ALA A 472 -6.36 -6.00 26.86
CA ALA A 472 -5.90 -4.63 26.66
C ALA A 472 -5.72 -4.28 25.17
N LEU A 473 -5.33 -5.26 24.34
CA LEU A 473 -5.12 -5.05 22.89
C LEU A 473 -6.40 -5.22 22.05
N LEU A 474 -7.43 -5.88 22.59
CA LEU A 474 -8.66 -6.16 21.87
C LEU A 474 -9.39 -4.93 21.30
N PRO A 475 -9.42 -3.75 21.96
CA PRO A 475 -9.99 -2.53 21.38
C PRO A 475 -9.30 -2.11 20.08
N TYR A 476 -7.97 -2.18 20.02
CA TYR A 476 -7.20 -1.93 18.80
C TYR A 476 -7.63 -2.84 17.65
N MET A 477 -7.67 -4.15 17.90
CA MET A 477 -8.09 -5.12 16.89
C MET A 477 -9.51 -4.82 16.38
N ARG A 478 -10.46 -4.57 17.28
CA ARG A 478 -11.86 -4.29 16.90
C ARG A 478 -12.01 -3.02 16.08
N ALA A 479 -11.26 -1.97 16.41
CA ALA A 479 -11.30 -0.72 15.68
C ALA A 479 -10.71 -0.85 14.27
N ARG A 480 -9.60 -1.62 14.13
CA ARG A 480 -8.84 -1.62 12.88
C ARG A 480 -9.18 -2.77 11.93
N TYR A 481 -9.48 -3.96 12.46
CA TYR A 481 -9.66 -5.15 11.63
C TYR A 481 -10.78 -4.97 10.58
N MET A 482 -11.98 -4.57 11.02
CA MET A 482 -13.12 -4.39 10.10
C MET A 482 -12.93 -3.21 9.16
N SER A 483 -12.35 -2.11 9.65
CA SER A 483 -12.05 -0.93 8.83
C SER A 483 -11.05 -1.27 7.71
N ASN A 484 -9.96 -1.95 8.04
CA ASN A 484 -8.95 -2.36 7.07
C ASN A 484 -9.51 -3.39 6.09
N GLN A 485 -10.26 -4.39 6.55
CA GLN A 485 -10.86 -5.39 5.69
C GLN A 485 -11.86 -4.77 4.70
N SER A 486 -12.66 -3.82 5.13
CA SER A 486 -13.60 -3.12 4.26
C SER A 486 -12.89 -2.35 3.14
N LEU A 487 -11.80 -1.65 3.47
CA LEU A 487 -11.00 -0.92 2.47
C LEU A 487 -10.29 -1.86 1.50
N LEU A 488 -9.76 -2.97 2.01
CA LEU A 488 -9.13 -4.02 1.20
C LEU A 488 -10.13 -4.62 0.20
N LEU A 489 -11.34 -4.97 0.65
CA LEU A 489 -12.40 -5.51 -0.20
C LEU A 489 -12.89 -4.49 -1.22
N ALA A 490 -13.03 -3.22 -0.84
CA ALA A 490 -13.41 -2.15 -1.76
C ALA A 490 -12.37 -1.98 -2.88
N THR A 491 -11.08 -1.96 -2.52
CA THR A 491 -9.99 -1.80 -3.48
C THR A 491 -9.90 -3.00 -4.44
N ASP A 492 -10.06 -4.22 -3.92
CA ASP A 492 -10.08 -5.45 -4.72
C ASP A 492 -11.30 -5.49 -5.65
N SER A 493 -12.47 -5.08 -5.17
CA SER A 493 -13.69 -4.99 -5.98
C SER A 493 -13.53 -4.00 -7.13
N LEU A 494 -12.96 -2.82 -6.87
CA LEU A 494 -12.65 -1.83 -7.91
C LEU A 494 -11.69 -2.42 -8.95
N HIS A 495 -10.62 -3.07 -8.53
CA HIS A 495 -9.68 -3.71 -9.45
C HIS A 495 -10.38 -4.72 -10.37
N LYS A 496 -11.26 -5.57 -9.83
CA LYS A 496 -12.00 -6.59 -10.60
C LYS A 496 -13.04 -5.98 -11.53
N VAL A 497 -13.80 -4.99 -11.06
CA VAL A 497 -14.86 -4.33 -11.84
C VAL A 497 -14.28 -3.54 -13.02
N TYR A 498 -13.14 -2.88 -12.83
CA TYR A 498 -12.50 -2.12 -13.90
C TYR A 498 -11.59 -2.96 -14.81
N GLY A 499 -11.19 -4.15 -14.38
CA GLY A 499 -10.40 -5.10 -15.18
C GLY A 499 -11.19 -5.85 -16.27
N THR A 500 -12.50 -5.59 -16.42
CA THR A 500 -13.34 -6.25 -17.44
C THR A 500 -13.82 -5.26 -18.49
N ASP A 501 -14.00 -5.77 -19.72
CA ASP A 501 -14.59 -5.07 -20.88
C ASP A 501 -16.01 -5.55 -21.19
N ALA A 502 -16.59 -6.43 -20.36
CA ALA A 502 -17.94 -6.94 -20.54
C ALA A 502 -18.97 -5.78 -20.52
N ALA A 503 -19.69 -5.58 -21.64
CA ALA A 503 -20.55 -4.44 -21.87
C ALA A 503 -21.58 -4.15 -20.75
N PRO A 504 -22.24 -5.15 -20.11
CA PRO A 504 -23.16 -4.88 -18.99
C PRO A 504 -22.44 -4.31 -17.75
N ILE A 505 -21.21 -4.76 -17.48
CA ILE A 505 -20.42 -4.28 -16.32
C ILE A 505 -19.89 -2.88 -16.63
N VAL A 506 -19.39 -2.65 -17.84
CA VAL A 506 -18.95 -1.32 -18.30
C VAL A 506 -20.10 -0.31 -18.18
N TRP A 507 -21.29 -0.66 -18.68
CA TRP A 507 -22.46 0.21 -18.56
C TRP A 507 -22.81 0.51 -17.09
N ALA A 508 -22.86 -0.50 -16.25
CA ALA A 508 -23.23 -0.33 -14.85
C ALA A 508 -22.23 0.53 -14.08
N ARG A 509 -20.90 0.31 -14.26
CA ARG A 509 -19.88 1.10 -13.58
C ARG A 509 -19.83 2.54 -14.09
N SER A 510 -20.04 2.75 -15.40
CA SER A 510 -20.04 4.09 -16.01
C SER A 510 -21.21 4.92 -15.51
N THR A 511 -22.43 4.36 -15.58
CA THR A 511 -23.63 5.00 -15.04
C THR A 511 -23.49 5.26 -13.53
N GLY A 512 -22.93 4.30 -12.78
CA GLY A 512 -22.65 4.46 -11.36
C GLY A 512 -21.67 5.61 -11.07
N LEU A 513 -20.61 5.76 -11.86
CA LEU A 513 -19.64 6.83 -11.75
C LEU A 513 -20.26 8.20 -11.99
N GLU A 514 -21.07 8.34 -13.06
CA GLU A 514 -21.78 9.57 -13.41
C GLU A 514 -22.78 9.97 -12.32
N ILE A 515 -23.58 9.01 -11.82
CA ILE A 515 -24.52 9.26 -10.72
C ILE A 515 -23.79 9.72 -9.47
N ILE A 516 -22.69 9.06 -9.08
CA ILE A 516 -21.90 9.45 -7.91
C ILE A 516 -21.28 10.84 -8.11
N ASN A 517 -20.86 11.18 -9.33
CA ASN A 517 -20.29 12.49 -9.63
C ASN A 517 -21.26 13.64 -9.39
N GLU A 518 -22.56 13.43 -9.63
CA GLU A 518 -23.62 14.41 -9.37
C GLU A 518 -24.01 14.50 -7.88
N LEU A 519 -23.70 13.49 -7.08
CA LEU A 519 -24.11 13.38 -5.68
C LEU A 519 -22.98 13.73 -4.71
N SER A 520 -22.76 15.03 -4.47
CA SER A 520 -21.68 15.52 -3.60
C SER A 520 -21.69 14.92 -2.19
N ALA A 521 -22.86 14.58 -1.64
CA ALA A 521 -22.95 13.93 -0.32
C ALA A 521 -22.33 12.51 -0.34
N ILE A 522 -22.51 11.76 -1.43
CA ILE A 522 -21.91 10.43 -1.59
C ILE A 522 -20.40 10.57 -1.82
N LYS A 523 -19.96 11.53 -2.64
CA LYS A 523 -18.53 11.83 -2.81
C LYS A 523 -17.87 12.19 -1.48
N GLY A 524 -18.47 13.08 -0.71
CA GLY A 524 -17.98 13.45 0.61
C GLY A 524 -17.88 12.25 1.56
N ALA A 525 -18.89 11.36 1.59
CA ALA A 525 -18.85 10.13 2.38
C ALA A 525 -17.73 9.19 1.95
N LEU A 526 -17.50 9.00 0.63
CA LEU A 526 -16.38 8.21 0.10
C LEU A 526 -15.02 8.80 0.49
N MET A 527 -14.88 10.14 0.40
CA MET A 527 -13.67 10.84 0.83
C MET A 527 -13.45 10.73 2.35
N GLY A 528 -14.52 10.81 3.15
CA GLY A 528 -14.46 10.62 4.61
C GLY A 528 -13.97 9.22 5.00
N VAL A 529 -14.46 8.18 4.32
CA VAL A 529 -13.98 6.80 4.52
C VAL A 529 -12.51 6.65 4.09
N ALA A 530 -12.08 7.38 3.07
CA ALA A 530 -10.68 7.41 2.64
C ALA A 530 -9.75 8.26 3.55
N GLY A 531 -10.26 8.85 4.64
CA GLY A 531 -9.47 9.60 5.62
C GLY A 531 -9.19 11.06 5.27
N ALA A 532 -9.93 11.63 4.32
CA ALA A 532 -9.77 13.05 3.95
C ALA A 532 -10.37 14.02 4.99
N SER A 533 -11.21 13.54 5.92
CA SER A 533 -11.90 14.35 6.93
C SER A 533 -11.12 14.39 8.24
N PRO A 534 -10.83 15.55 8.83
CA PRO A 534 -10.27 15.64 10.17
C PRO A 534 -11.38 15.42 11.21
N GLY A 535 -11.38 14.30 11.87
CA GLY A 535 -12.30 14.03 12.99
C GLY A 535 -12.83 12.61 12.98
N ASN A 536 -13.11 12.14 14.16
CA ASN A 536 -13.61 10.80 14.45
C ASN A 536 -14.99 10.57 13.80
N VAL A 537 -15.02 10.20 12.52
CA VAL A 537 -16.21 9.65 11.89
C VAL A 537 -16.28 8.17 12.29
N GLY A 538 -16.45 7.95 13.60
CA GLY A 538 -16.84 6.65 14.15
C GLY A 538 -18.28 6.26 13.80
N THR A 539 -18.91 6.97 12.88
CA THR A 539 -20.21 6.61 12.31
C THR A 539 -19.94 5.76 11.07
N SER A 540 -20.26 4.50 11.23
CA SER A 540 -20.32 3.50 10.16
C SER A 540 -20.78 4.18 8.85
N TRP A 541 -20.09 3.92 7.72
CA TRP A 541 -20.49 4.36 6.38
C TRP A 541 -21.98 4.04 6.09
N TRP A 542 -22.56 3.06 6.78
CA TRP A 542 -23.98 2.78 6.79
C TRP A 542 -24.82 3.92 7.36
N ASN A 543 -24.33 4.68 8.35
CA ASN A 543 -25.05 5.85 8.86
C ASN A 543 -24.90 7.04 7.89
N ALA A 544 -23.75 7.20 7.23
CA ALA A 544 -23.58 8.20 6.18
C ALA A 544 -24.43 7.86 4.93
N ALA A 545 -24.52 6.59 4.56
CA ALA A 545 -25.42 6.11 3.51
C ALA A 545 -26.89 6.24 3.93
N ALA A 546 -27.26 5.99 5.18
CA ALA A 546 -28.63 6.12 5.69
C ALA A 546 -29.09 7.58 5.71
N THR A 547 -28.25 8.52 6.16
CA THR A 547 -28.57 9.97 6.11
C THR A 547 -28.57 10.51 4.68
N GLY A 548 -27.77 9.95 3.76
CA GLY A 548 -27.86 10.24 2.32
C GLY A 548 -29.11 9.67 1.68
N ILE A 549 -29.62 8.53 2.14
CA ILE A 549 -30.84 7.87 1.65
C ILE A 549 -32.11 8.61 2.14
N GLU A 550 -32.11 9.21 3.33
CA GLU A 550 -33.23 10.05 3.78
C GLU A 550 -33.41 11.31 2.92
N GLY A 551 -32.29 11.87 2.37
CA GLY A 551 -32.34 12.93 1.35
C GLY A 551 -32.78 12.45 -0.03
N LEU A 552 -32.77 11.14 -0.30
CA LEU A 552 -33.10 10.50 -1.58
C LEU A 552 -34.51 9.90 -1.62
N ALA A 553 -35.39 10.20 -0.68
CA ALA A 553 -36.77 9.73 -0.72
C ALA A 553 -37.55 10.14 -2.01
N GLY A 554 -37.00 11.06 -2.83
CA GLY A 554 -37.47 11.38 -4.16
C GLY A 554 -36.80 10.60 -5.32
N ALA A 555 -35.69 9.86 -5.05
CA ALA A 555 -34.96 9.08 -6.05
C ALA A 555 -35.23 7.58 -5.97
N GLY A 556 -36.21 7.15 -5.17
CA GLY A 556 -36.54 5.74 -4.91
C GLY A 556 -36.87 4.93 -6.16
N ASP A 557 -37.30 5.57 -7.26
CA ASP A 557 -37.62 4.88 -8.50
C ASP A 557 -36.38 4.62 -9.37
N VAL A 558 -35.35 5.47 -9.27
CA VAL A 558 -34.06 5.26 -9.97
C VAL A 558 -33.27 4.14 -9.28
N LEU A 559 -33.30 4.09 -7.94
CA LEU A 559 -32.63 3.03 -7.15
C LEU A 559 -33.32 1.67 -7.32
N ARG A 560 -34.63 1.60 -7.55
CA ARG A 560 -35.33 0.35 -7.87
C ARG A 560 -34.96 -0.18 -9.25
N ALA A 561 -34.78 0.69 -10.25
CA ALA A 561 -34.36 0.30 -11.59
C ALA A 561 -32.89 -0.20 -11.62
N VAL A 562 -31.98 0.48 -10.90
CA VAL A 562 -30.56 0.10 -10.79
C VAL A 562 -30.37 -1.08 -9.83
N GLY A 563 -31.09 -1.13 -8.71
CA GLY A 563 -30.98 -2.19 -7.70
C GLY A 563 -31.53 -3.54 -8.18
N GLY A 564 -32.56 -3.55 -9.02
CA GLY A 564 -33.10 -4.77 -9.65
C GLY A 564 -32.08 -5.42 -10.58
N GLY A 565 -31.49 -4.66 -11.49
CA GLY A 565 -30.49 -5.15 -12.43
C GLY A 565 -29.17 -5.57 -11.77
N LEU A 566 -28.76 -4.84 -10.73
CA LEU A 566 -27.52 -5.16 -9.98
C LEU A 566 -27.70 -6.42 -9.11
N LYS A 567 -28.88 -6.60 -8.49
CA LYS A 567 -29.20 -7.77 -7.67
C LYS A 567 -29.24 -9.05 -8.50
N ASP A 568 -29.74 -9.00 -9.73
CA ASP A 568 -29.77 -10.12 -10.65
C ASP A 568 -28.38 -10.45 -11.22
N ALA A 569 -27.55 -9.43 -11.48
CA ALA A 569 -26.19 -9.63 -11.93
C ALA A 569 -25.29 -10.21 -10.80
N ILE A 570 -25.43 -9.70 -9.58
CA ILE A 570 -24.66 -10.19 -8.40
C ILE A 570 -25.11 -11.59 -8.02
N THR A 571 -26.42 -11.92 -8.09
CA THR A 571 -26.91 -13.27 -7.78
C THR A 571 -26.46 -14.30 -8.82
N LYS A 572 -26.44 -13.95 -10.11
CA LYS A 572 -25.92 -14.83 -11.16
C LYS A 572 -24.41 -15.03 -11.09
N THR A 573 -23.66 -13.97 -10.80
CA THR A 573 -22.18 -14.06 -10.68
C THR A 573 -21.78 -14.73 -9.36
N GLY A 574 -22.46 -14.42 -8.25
CA GLY A 574 -22.22 -15.02 -6.95
C GLY A 574 -22.54 -16.52 -6.92
N SER A 575 -23.63 -16.96 -7.55
CA SER A 575 -23.97 -18.39 -7.65
C SER A 575 -22.94 -19.19 -8.47
N ASN A 576 -22.38 -18.60 -9.53
CA ASN A 576 -21.35 -19.24 -10.34
C ASN A 576 -20.01 -19.35 -9.61
N ILE A 577 -19.67 -18.37 -8.78
CA ILE A 577 -18.42 -18.40 -7.96
C ILE A 577 -18.55 -19.42 -6.83
N VAL A 578 -19.71 -19.50 -6.17
CA VAL A 578 -19.98 -20.49 -5.13
C VAL A 578 -20.03 -21.90 -5.71
N GLN A 579 -20.65 -22.08 -6.87
CA GLN A 579 -20.71 -23.36 -7.57
C GLN A 579 -19.33 -23.82 -8.06
N GLY A 580 -18.49 -22.88 -8.56
CA GLY A 580 -17.10 -23.14 -8.95
C GLY A 580 -16.23 -23.54 -7.75
N GLY A 581 -16.38 -22.87 -6.61
CA GLY A 581 -15.66 -23.19 -5.36
C GLY A 581 -16.05 -24.55 -4.78
N VAL A 582 -17.34 -24.89 -4.80
CA VAL A 582 -17.85 -26.20 -4.32
C VAL A 582 -17.37 -27.34 -5.23
N ASN A 583 -17.28 -27.12 -6.55
CA ASN A 583 -16.76 -28.13 -7.48
C ASN A 583 -15.24 -28.31 -7.37
N ALA A 584 -14.49 -27.25 -7.10
CA ALA A 584 -13.06 -27.34 -6.83
C ALA A 584 -12.76 -28.13 -5.54
N LEU A 585 -13.56 -27.90 -4.48
CA LEU A 585 -13.45 -28.65 -3.21
C LEU A 585 -13.85 -30.13 -3.32
N LYS A 586 -14.77 -30.48 -4.23
CA LYS A 586 -15.12 -31.88 -4.50
C LYS A 586 -14.06 -32.63 -5.31
N ASN A 587 -13.33 -31.95 -6.19
CA ASN A 587 -12.27 -32.57 -7.00
C ASN A 587 -10.93 -32.69 -6.25
N SER A 588 -10.73 -31.99 -5.14
CA SER A 588 -9.53 -32.13 -4.29
C SER A 588 -9.63 -33.27 -3.25
N ARG A 589 -10.78 -33.98 -3.20
CA ARG A 589 -11.03 -35.14 -2.31
C ARG A 589 -11.16 -36.47 -3.05
N ARG A 590 -10.69 -36.54 -4.28
CA ARG A 590 -10.51 -37.83 -5.02
C ARG A 590 -9.05 -38.11 -5.31
#